data_a36f78148fcbad4431a1d10499a1d1f0
#
_entry.id   a36f78148fcbad4431a1d10499a1d1f0
#
_cell.length_a   1.000
_cell.length_b   1.000
_cell.length_c   1.000
_cell.angle_alpha   90.00
_cell.angle_beta   90.00
_cell.angle_gamma   90.00
#
_symmetry.space_group_name_H-M   'P 1'
#
loop_
_entity.id
_entity.type
_entity.pdbx_description
1 polymer ?
#
loop_
_entity_poly.entity_id
_entity_poly.type
_entity_poly.pdbx_seq_one_letter_code
_entity_poly.pdbx_strand_id
1 'polypeptide(L)'
;VQDTGGVTVISGDSSAETLYYWLFDQSLNLVDTYELTDEALVNGLWGSVFAAAPDGKTLVYAEGPSLYQYTFDTQELTEITPAMSETVYFEAVGYSGSGNYLAFFGSLDGQEATTAYGSIDLNNSNAAVFVADGFSGSMLSVNGEYAAVSDTILPASMGGAKQTGSVLFLDLAQQQGKVISVESGDESGIAAVSADGQYIVTCAGGDSPSGTLRAYQVSDGTKVADETYTMDANCKPYEIWVIGHSAYAALGTDDGYALSQAVDLP
;
A
#
# COMPACT_ATOMS: atom_id res chain seq x y z
N VAL A 1 4.25 7.68 3.15
CA VAL A 1 5.12 8.24 4.23
C VAL A 1 6.45 7.53 4.14
N GLN A 2 7.54 8.27 4.10
CA GLN A 2 8.88 7.70 4.04
C GLN A 2 9.31 7.11 5.38
N ASP A 3 10.20 6.12 5.36
CA ASP A 3 10.78 5.52 6.58
C ASP A 3 11.56 6.56 7.43
N THR A 4 12.04 7.61 6.79
CA THR A 4 12.61 8.79 7.45
C THR A 4 11.56 9.71 8.08
N GLY A 5 10.27 9.36 7.96
CA GLY A 5 9.14 10.16 8.44
C GLY A 5 8.75 11.33 7.54
N GLY A 6 9.34 11.47 6.37
CA GLY A 6 8.96 12.49 5.38
C GLY A 6 7.72 12.10 4.59
N VAL A 7 7.21 13.04 3.80
CA VAL A 7 6.03 12.86 2.94
C VAL A 7 6.38 13.24 1.52
N THR A 8 5.95 12.44 0.57
CA THR A 8 5.99 12.78 -0.85
C THR A 8 4.59 13.02 -1.38
N VAL A 9 4.44 14.00 -2.24
CA VAL A 9 3.17 14.35 -2.89
C VAL A 9 3.42 14.49 -4.38
N ILE A 10 2.59 13.86 -5.20
CA ILE A 10 2.54 14.11 -6.63
C ILE A 10 1.28 14.91 -6.91
N SER A 11 1.42 16.00 -7.60
CA SER A 11 0.30 16.86 -7.97
C SER A 11 0.38 17.28 -9.42
N GLY A 12 -0.76 17.45 -10.03
CA GLY A 12 -0.90 17.94 -11.41
C GLY A 12 -2.35 18.19 -11.74
N ASP A 13 -2.58 18.75 -12.90
CA ASP A 13 -3.91 19.00 -13.46
C ASP A 13 -4.11 18.00 -14.61
N SER A 14 -5.30 17.43 -14.75
CA SER A 14 -5.63 16.45 -15.82
C SER A 14 -5.49 17.03 -17.24
N SER A 15 -5.39 18.34 -17.37
CA SER A 15 -5.08 19.05 -18.62
C SER A 15 -3.62 19.48 -18.72
N ALA A 16 -2.83 19.27 -17.67
CA ALA A 16 -1.44 19.67 -17.63
C ALA A 16 -0.55 18.57 -18.27
N GLU A 17 0.38 19.01 -19.10
CA GLU A 17 1.47 18.19 -19.61
C GLU A 17 2.62 18.09 -18.58
N THR A 18 2.37 18.51 -17.33
CA THR A 18 3.36 18.63 -16.27
C THR A 18 2.79 18.11 -14.95
N LEU A 19 3.56 17.29 -14.28
CA LEU A 19 3.33 16.90 -12.91
C LEU A 19 4.40 17.48 -11.98
N TYR A 20 4.05 17.70 -10.75
CA TYR A 20 4.99 18.16 -9.72
C TYR A 20 5.13 17.08 -8.65
N TYR A 21 6.37 16.76 -8.31
CA TYR A 21 6.73 15.90 -7.20
C TYR A 21 7.30 16.76 -6.08
N TRP A 22 6.69 16.68 -4.91
CA TRP A 22 7.02 17.48 -3.73
C TRP A 22 7.58 16.57 -2.65
N LEU A 23 8.72 16.93 -2.09
CA LEU A 23 9.36 16.21 -1.00
C LEU A 23 9.32 17.08 0.26
N PHE A 24 8.78 16.53 1.34
CA PHE A 24 8.68 17.18 2.65
C PHE A 24 9.45 16.37 3.70
N ASP A 25 10.05 17.06 4.67
CA ASP A 25 10.67 16.46 5.85
C ASP A 25 9.62 16.02 6.90
N GLN A 26 10.10 15.45 8.02
CA GLN A 26 9.25 15.03 9.15
C GLN A 26 8.47 16.18 9.80
N SER A 27 8.93 17.41 9.66
CA SER A 27 8.27 18.61 10.17
C SER A 27 7.33 19.25 9.14
N LEU A 28 7.10 18.57 8.00
CA LEU A 28 6.33 19.05 6.86
C LEU A 28 6.91 20.32 6.21
N ASN A 29 8.20 20.58 6.37
CA ASN A 29 8.86 21.60 5.58
C ASN A 29 9.15 21.05 4.18
N LEU A 30 8.91 21.85 3.16
CA LEU A 30 9.28 21.51 1.80
C LEU A 30 10.80 21.42 1.68
N VAL A 31 11.29 20.25 1.29
CA VAL A 31 12.72 19.96 1.08
C VAL A 31 13.10 20.21 -0.37
N ASP A 32 12.28 19.69 -1.28
CA ASP A 32 12.56 19.79 -2.71
C ASP A 32 11.27 19.72 -3.54
N THR A 33 11.36 20.17 -4.80
CA THR A 33 10.27 20.11 -5.77
C THR A 33 10.88 19.78 -7.14
N TYR A 34 10.33 18.75 -7.78
CA TYR A 34 10.72 18.36 -9.13
C TYR A 34 9.54 18.59 -10.08
N GLU A 35 9.83 19.19 -11.21
CA GLU A 35 8.88 19.35 -12.31
C GLU A 35 9.10 18.21 -13.31
N LEU A 36 8.06 17.42 -13.55
CA LEU A 36 8.08 16.26 -14.42
C LEU A 36 7.41 16.63 -15.75
N THR A 37 8.21 16.78 -16.77
CA THR A 37 7.77 17.21 -18.13
C THR A 37 8.04 16.14 -19.19
N ASP A 38 8.68 15.03 -18.84
CA ASP A 38 8.85 13.91 -19.76
C ASP A 38 7.48 13.29 -20.07
N GLU A 39 7.08 13.29 -21.34
CA GLU A 39 5.75 12.85 -21.78
C GLU A 39 5.46 11.39 -21.40
N ALA A 40 6.45 10.51 -21.52
CA ALA A 40 6.26 9.10 -21.17
C ALA A 40 6.05 8.93 -19.66
N LEU A 41 6.84 9.65 -18.85
CA LEU A 41 6.70 9.64 -17.39
C LEU A 41 5.37 10.24 -16.95
N VAL A 42 4.98 11.41 -17.49
CA VAL A 42 3.71 12.08 -17.15
C VAL A 42 2.52 11.21 -17.52
N ASN A 43 2.49 10.64 -18.71
CA ASN A 43 1.43 9.74 -19.16
C ASN A 43 1.40 8.46 -18.33
N GLY A 44 2.57 7.90 -18.01
CA GLY A 44 2.71 6.73 -17.15
C GLY A 44 2.13 6.98 -15.75
N LEU A 45 2.40 8.11 -15.13
CA LEU A 45 1.91 8.44 -13.79
C LEU A 45 0.41 8.78 -13.73
N TRP A 46 -0.18 9.37 -14.79
CA TRP A 46 -1.60 9.70 -14.80
C TRP A 46 -2.55 8.48 -14.80
N GLY A 47 -2.15 7.39 -15.39
CA GLY A 47 -2.97 6.18 -15.48
C GLY A 47 -2.41 5.01 -14.70
N SER A 48 -1.30 5.18 -14.02
CA SER A 48 -0.46 4.09 -13.59
C SER A 48 -0.35 3.96 -12.08
N VAL A 49 0.01 2.78 -11.71
CA VAL A 49 0.38 2.37 -10.38
C VAL A 49 1.80 2.86 -10.11
N PHE A 50 2.02 3.58 -9.04
CA PHE A 50 3.34 4.11 -8.70
C PHE A 50 3.63 4.06 -7.20
N ALA A 51 4.93 4.13 -6.86
CA ALA A 51 5.41 4.26 -5.50
C ALA A 51 6.69 5.10 -5.45
N ALA A 52 6.79 5.96 -4.44
CA ALA A 52 8.02 6.69 -4.15
C ALA A 52 8.93 5.88 -3.24
N ALA A 53 10.23 5.87 -3.54
CA ALA A 53 11.22 5.24 -2.68
C ALA A 53 11.36 5.98 -1.33
N PRO A 54 11.81 5.30 -0.27
CA PRO A 54 11.97 5.90 1.06
C PRO A 54 12.93 7.09 1.10
N ASP A 55 13.89 7.17 0.18
CA ASP A 55 14.82 8.29 0.05
C ASP A 55 14.17 9.55 -0.55
N GLY A 56 12.97 9.42 -1.13
CA GLY A 56 12.25 10.49 -1.81
C GLY A 56 12.87 10.93 -3.16
N LYS A 57 13.90 10.24 -3.64
CA LYS A 57 14.65 10.61 -4.84
C LYS A 57 14.42 9.70 -6.04
N THR A 58 13.67 8.64 -5.80
CA THR A 58 13.36 7.63 -6.79
C THR A 58 11.87 7.35 -6.80
N LEU A 59 11.31 7.18 -7.98
CA LEU A 59 9.93 6.80 -8.21
C LEU A 59 9.89 5.54 -9.08
N VAL A 60 9.06 4.58 -8.72
CA VAL A 60 8.71 3.46 -9.60
C VAL A 60 7.29 3.63 -10.06
N TYR A 61 7.04 3.35 -11.33
CA TYR A 61 5.68 3.21 -11.86
C TYR A 61 5.55 1.99 -12.76
N ALA A 62 4.34 1.50 -12.91
CA ALA A 62 4.01 0.37 -13.78
C ALA A 62 3.23 0.85 -15.01
N GLU A 63 3.56 0.30 -16.17
CA GLU A 63 2.80 0.41 -17.39
C GLU A 63 2.50 -0.99 -17.93
N GLY A 64 1.30 -1.47 -17.64
CA GLY A 64 0.94 -2.86 -17.91
C GLY A 64 1.86 -3.84 -17.16
N PRO A 65 2.59 -4.73 -17.88
CA PRO A 65 3.50 -5.67 -17.23
C PRO A 65 4.92 -5.13 -17.02
N SER A 66 5.22 -3.91 -17.45
CA SER A 66 6.54 -3.31 -17.34
C SER A 66 6.64 -2.39 -16.13
N LEU A 67 7.77 -2.41 -15.45
CA LEU A 67 8.13 -1.52 -14.35
C LEU A 67 9.26 -0.58 -14.77
N TYR A 68 9.08 0.68 -14.47
CA TYR A 68 10.05 1.73 -14.76
C TYR A 68 10.43 2.45 -13.47
N GLN A 69 11.71 2.77 -13.36
CA GLN A 69 12.28 3.56 -12.27
C GLN A 69 12.77 4.89 -12.81
N TYR A 70 12.34 5.97 -12.19
CA TYR A 70 12.81 7.32 -12.46
C TYR A 70 13.61 7.85 -11.29
N THR A 71 14.83 8.36 -11.55
CA THR A 71 15.69 8.96 -10.54
C THR A 71 15.74 10.48 -10.75
N PHE A 72 15.30 11.24 -9.76
CA PHE A 72 15.15 12.69 -9.88
C PHE A 72 16.48 13.43 -10.07
N ASP A 73 17.53 13.05 -9.35
CA ASP A 73 18.85 13.72 -9.41
C ASP A 73 19.50 13.61 -10.78
N THR A 74 19.32 12.51 -11.49
CA THR A 74 19.91 12.25 -12.82
C THR A 74 18.93 12.46 -13.97
N GLN A 75 17.64 12.56 -13.67
CA GLN A 75 16.55 12.57 -14.64
C GLN A 75 16.57 11.33 -15.57
N GLU A 76 17.00 10.20 -15.02
CA GLU A 76 17.14 8.96 -15.77
C GLU A 76 15.92 8.07 -15.56
N LEU A 77 15.33 7.60 -16.67
CA LEU A 77 14.28 6.61 -16.70
C LEU A 77 14.85 5.25 -17.12
N THR A 78 14.68 4.25 -16.29
CA THR A 78 15.22 2.90 -16.53
C THR A 78 14.11 1.88 -16.38
N GLU A 79 14.00 0.93 -17.33
CA GLU A 79 13.15 -0.24 -17.16
C GLU A 79 13.79 -1.21 -16.16
N ILE A 80 13.03 -1.58 -15.13
CA ILE A 80 13.47 -2.47 -14.04
C ILE A 80 12.61 -3.72 -13.94
N THR A 81 11.83 -4.05 -14.96
CA THR A 81 10.99 -5.25 -15.00
C THR A 81 11.84 -6.49 -14.72
N PRO A 82 11.60 -7.22 -13.62
CA PRO A 82 12.38 -8.42 -13.32
C PRO A 82 11.96 -9.58 -14.22
N ALA A 83 12.83 -10.59 -14.32
CA ALA A 83 12.44 -11.85 -14.92
C ALA A 83 11.46 -12.58 -13.98
N MET A 84 10.27 -12.86 -14.47
CA MET A 84 9.22 -13.60 -13.75
C MET A 84 8.82 -14.86 -14.54
N SER A 85 8.35 -15.89 -13.82
CA SER A 85 7.84 -17.11 -14.45
C SER A 85 6.55 -16.89 -15.23
N GLU A 86 5.80 -15.86 -14.87
CA GLU A 86 4.53 -15.48 -15.46
C GLU A 86 4.46 -13.97 -15.66
N THR A 87 3.74 -13.51 -16.65
CA THR A 87 3.53 -12.09 -16.89
C THR A 87 2.46 -11.57 -15.95
N VAL A 88 2.79 -10.53 -15.18
CA VAL A 88 1.87 -9.86 -14.25
C VAL A 88 1.59 -8.45 -14.76
N TYR A 89 0.32 -8.10 -14.88
CA TYR A 89 -0.13 -6.72 -15.10
C TYR A 89 -0.29 -6.06 -13.72
N PHE A 90 0.60 -5.15 -13.38
CA PHE A 90 0.66 -4.55 -12.06
C PHE A 90 -0.55 -3.64 -11.80
N GLU A 91 -1.19 -3.81 -10.65
CA GLU A 91 -2.31 -3.01 -10.18
C GLU A 91 -1.96 -2.20 -8.91
N ALA A 92 -0.97 -2.62 -8.16
CA ALA A 92 -0.37 -1.87 -7.08
C ALA A 92 1.11 -2.23 -6.92
N VAL A 93 1.91 -1.25 -6.53
CA VAL A 93 3.30 -1.42 -6.11
C VAL A 93 3.58 -0.58 -4.87
N GLY A 94 4.53 -1.01 -4.04
CA GLY A 94 4.95 -0.27 -2.86
C GLY A 94 6.38 -0.61 -2.48
N TYR A 95 7.18 0.41 -2.15
CA TYR A 95 8.55 0.20 -1.68
C TYR A 95 8.58 -0.31 -0.24
N SER A 96 9.51 -1.22 0.03
CA SER A 96 9.94 -1.53 1.40
C SER A 96 10.63 -0.33 2.05
N GLY A 97 10.68 -0.31 3.37
CA GLY A 97 11.33 0.75 4.15
C GLY A 97 12.82 0.94 3.81
N SER A 98 13.53 -0.12 3.47
CA SER A 98 14.93 -0.02 3.01
C SER A 98 15.08 0.48 1.57
N GLY A 99 14.01 0.48 0.77
CA GLY A 99 14.07 0.76 -0.66
C GLY A 99 14.65 -0.38 -1.52
N ASN A 100 14.98 -1.52 -0.92
CA ASN A 100 15.60 -2.64 -1.62
C ASN A 100 14.58 -3.58 -2.28
N TYR A 101 13.33 -3.54 -1.85
CA TYR A 101 12.28 -4.42 -2.34
C TYR A 101 11.05 -3.63 -2.76
N LEU A 102 10.29 -4.21 -3.69
CA LEU A 102 8.93 -3.77 -4.01
C LEU A 102 7.96 -4.89 -3.66
N ALA A 103 6.89 -4.54 -2.97
CA ALA A 103 5.69 -5.36 -2.93
C ALA A 103 4.82 -5.03 -4.14
N PHE A 104 4.08 -6.00 -4.64
CA PHE A 104 3.10 -5.78 -5.70
C PHE A 104 1.91 -6.72 -5.60
N PHE A 105 0.83 -6.32 -6.23
CA PHE A 105 -0.19 -7.23 -6.75
C PHE A 105 -0.62 -6.82 -8.15
N GLY A 106 -1.25 -7.75 -8.87
CA GLY A 106 -1.73 -7.51 -10.22
C GLY A 106 -2.42 -8.75 -10.80
N SER A 107 -2.89 -8.65 -12.03
CA SER A 107 -3.53 -9.76 -12.74
C SER A 107 -2.53 -10.56 -13.57
N LEU A 108 -2.73 -11.88 -13.67
CA LEU A 108 -1.91 -12.74 -14.52
C LEU A 108 -2.37 -12.65 -15.97
N ASP A 109 -1.42 -12.64 -16.91
CA ASP A 109 -1.71 -12.65 -18.35
C ASP A 109 -2.52 -13.90 -18.74
N GLY A 110 -3.60 -13.67 -19.48
CA GLY A 110 -4.51 -14.74 -19.89
C GLY A 110 -5.37 -15.35 -18.77
N GLN A 111 -5.28 -14.83 -17.55
CA GLN A 111 -6.03 -15.27 -16.38
C GLN A 111 -6.60 -14.08 -15.60
N GLU A 112 -7.40 -13.24 -16.26
CA GLU A 112 -7.91 -11.96 -15.70
C GLU A 112 -8.65 -12.07 -14.36
N ALA A 113 -9.09 -13.27 -13.97
CA ALA A 113 -9.72 -13.52 -12.67
C ALA A 113 -8.72 -13.98 -11.58
N THR A 114 -7.45 -14.11 -11.92
CA THR A 114 -6.42 -14.60 -10.99
C THR A 114 -5.50 -13.45 -10.62
N THR A 115 -5.50 -13.09 -9.35
CA THR A 115 -4.60 -12.07 -8.80
C THR A 115 -3.29 -12.72 -8.36
N ALA A 116 -2.19 -12.16 -8.84
CA ALA A 116 -0.84 -12.47 -8.41
C ALA A 116 -0.37 -11.45 -7.38
N TYR A 117 0.39 -11.90 -6.43
CA TYR A 117 1.00 -11.11 -5.36
C TYR A 117 2.49 -11.42 -5.32
N GLY A 118 3.28 -10.49 -4.83
CA GLY A 118 4.69 -10.83 -4.72
C GLY A 118 5.59 -9.72 -4.23
N SER A 119 6.88 -10.02 -4.34
CA SER A 119 7.95 -9.09 -4.05
C SER A 119 9.03 -9.14 -5.13
N ILE A 120 9.65 -8.01 -5.36
CA ILE A 120 10.79 -7.83 -6.28
C ILE A 120 11.99 -7.41 -5.44
N ASP A 121 13.10 -8.15 -5.55
CA ASP A 121 14.40 -7.74 -5.04
C ASP A 121 15.08 -6.86 -6.10
N LEU A 122 15.16 -5.57 -5.84
CA LEU A 122 15.73 -4.60 -6.78
C LEU A 122 17.25 -4.75 -6.93
N ASN A 123 17.95 -5.29 -5.92
CA ASN A 123 19.40 -5.49 -5.98
C ASN A 123 19.79 -6.66 -6.90
N ASN A 124 18.94 -7.70 -6.96
CA ASN A 124 19.20 -8.91 -7.71
C ASN A 124 18.32 -9.03 -8.97
N SER A 125 17.42 -8.09 -9.20
CA SER A 125 16.47 -8.10 -10.32
C SER A 125 15.68 -9.40 -10.43
N ASN A 126 15.28 -9.96 -9.28
CA ASN A 126 14.45 -11.16 -9.22
C ASN A 126 13.11 -10.88 -8.55
N ALA A 127 12.13 -11.70 -8.87
CA ALA A 127 10.79 -11.61 -8.28
C ALA A 127 10.31 -12.97 -7.78
N ALA A 128 9.59 -12.95 -6.67
CA ALA A 128 8.77 -14.05 -6.23
C ALA A 128 7.29 -13.70 -6.48
N VAL A 129 6.59 -14.59 -7.17
CA VAL A 129 5.18 -14.44 -7.50
C VAL A 129 4.38 -15.51 -6.76
N PHE A 130 3.31 -15.11 -6.12
CA PHE A 130 2.41 -15.97 -5.37
C PHE A 130 0.99 -15.85 -5.90
N VAL A 131 0.32 -16.97 -5.99
CA VAL A 131 -1.14 -17.04 -6.18
C VAL A 131 -1.72 -17.68 -4.94
N ALA A 132 -2.65 -16.99 -4.29
CA ALA A 132 -3.33 -17.50 -3.10
C ALA A 132 -4.73 -17.99 -3.48
N ASP A 133 -4.94 -19.31 -3.42
CA ASP A 133 -6.22 -19.91 -3.78
C ASP A 133 -7.36 -19.37 -2.92
N GLY A 134 -8.39 -18.86 -3.58
CA GLY A 134 -9.57 -18.30 -2.90
C GLY A 134 -9.36 -16.95 -2.23
N PHE A 135 -8.22 -16.30 -2.45
CA PHE A 135 -7.91 -14.96 -1.99
C PHE A 135 -7.94 -13.98 -3.18
N SER A 136 -8.59 -12.84 -3.00
CA SER A 136 -8.71 -11.79 -4.02
C SER A 136 -8.56 -10.42 -3.37
N GLY A 137 -7.33 -10.06 -3.01
CA GLY A 137 -7.02 -8.79 -2.37
C GLY A 137 -6.82 -7.66 -3.37
N SER A 138 -7.15 -6.45 -2.96
CA SER A 138 -7.11 -5.27 -3.81
C SER A 138 -6.48 -4.03 -3.16
N MET A 139 -6.04 -4.13 -1.90
CA MET A 139 -5.41 -3.00 -1.20
C MET A 139 -4.08 -3.43 -0.60
N LEU A 140 -3.01 -2.76 -1.05
CA LEU A 140 -1.64 -2.99 -0.62
C LEU A 140 -1.21 -1.94 0.40
N SER A 141 -0.71 -2.39 1.53
CA SER A 141 -0.02 -1.57 2.52
C SER A 141 1.39 -2.12 2.74
N VAL A 142 2.39 -1.27 2.73
CA VAL A 142 3.79 -1.65 2.97
C VAL A 142 4.33 -0.89 4.17
N ASN A 143 5.03 -1.59 5.07
CA ASN A 143 5.66 -0.98 6.24
C ASN A 143 6.91 -1.79 6.62
N GLY A 144 8.06 -1.12 6.75
CA GLY A 144 9.35 -1.80 6.88
C GLY A 144 9.61 -2.73 5.69
N GLU A 145 10.03 -3.95 5.99
CA GLU A 145 10.31 -4.99 4.98
C GLU A 145 9.11 -5.93 4.75
N TYR A 146 7.90 -5.46 5.08
CA TYR A 146 6.70 -6.29 5.05
C TYR A 146 5.56 -5.60 4.32
N ALA A 147 4.64 -6.41 3.79
CA ALA A 147 3.42 -5.90 3.20
C ALA A 147 2.20 -6.69 3.65
N ALA A 148 1.06 -6.03 3.63
CA ALA A 148 -0.25 -6.62 3.82
C ALA A 148 -1.13 -6.33 2.61
N VAL A 149 -1.82 -7.35 2.11
CA VAL A 149 -2.87 -7.18 1.10
C VAL A 149 -4.18 -7.61 1.73
N SER A 150 -5.15 -6.71 1.77
CA SER A 150 -6.47 -7.04 2.31
C SER A 150 -7.33 -7.74 1.25
N ASP A 151 -8.02 -8.78 1.67
CA ASP A 151 -9.00 -9.48 0.85
C ASP A 151 -10.29 -8.67 0.76
N THR A 152 -10.40 -7.84 -0.27
CA THR A 152 -11.57 -7.00 -0.51
C THR A 152 -11.95 -6.98 -1.97
N ILE A 153 -13.25 -7.04 -2.21
CA ILE A 153 -13.79 -7.02 -3.58
C ILE A 153 -13.92 -5.59 -4.12
N LEU A 154 -14.06 -4.58 -3.27
CA LEU A 154 -14.16 -3.16 -3.66
C LEU A 154 -13.81 -2.23 -2.49
N PRO A 155 -13.16 -1.07 -2.74
CA PRO A 155 -12.98 -0.05 -1.72
C PRO A 155 -14.33 0.44 -1.15
N ALA A 156 -14.37 0.73 0.14
CA ALA A 156 -15.58 1.25 0.81
C ALA A 156 -16.12 2.53 0.14
N SER A 157 -15.26 3.34 -0.47
CA SER A 157 -15.64 4.52 -1.28
C SER A 157 -16.47 4.18 -2.51
N MET A 158 -16.50 2.92 -2.94
CA MET A 158 -17.27 2.44 -4.10
C MET A 158 -18.53 1.63 -3.74
N GLY A 159 -18.95 1.65 -2.49
CA GLY A 159 -20.27 1.09 -2.10
C GLY A 159 -20.27 -0.27 -1.43
N GLY A 160 -19.16 -0.68 -0.82
CA GLY A 160 -19.21 -1.82 0.10
C GLY A 160 -18.20 -2.89 -0.15
N ALA A 161 -17.01 -2.70 0.38
CA ALA A 161 -16.05 -3.76 0.53
C ALA A 161 -16.40 -4.59 1.77
N LYS A 162 -16.48 -5.88 1.63
CA LYS A 162 -16.50 -6.79 2.77
C LYS A 162 -15.13 -7.42 2.87
N GLN A 163 -14.52 -7.30 4.02
CA GLN A 163 -13.37 -8.11 4.35
C GLN A 163 -13.83 -9.57 4.47
N THR A 164 -13.21 -10.46 3.72
CA THR A 164 -13.64 -11.87 3.65
C THR A 164 -13.14 -12.70 4.81
N GLY A 165 -12.33 -12.14 5.70
CA GLY A 165 -11.74 -12.84 6.83
C GLY A 165 -10.32 -13.32 6.59
N SER A 166 -9.63 -12.74 5.61
CA SER A 166 -8.25 -13.07 5.28
C SER A 166 -7.44 -11.82 4.93
N VAL A 167 -6.15 -11.86 5.26
CA VAL A 167 -5.14 -10.90 4.84
C VAL A 167 -3.92 -11.67 4.36
N LEU A 168 -3.40 -11.33 3.21
CA LEU A 168 -2.12 -11.85 2.75
C LEU A 168 -0.99 -11.01 3.35
N PHE A 169 -0.16 -11.63 4.15
CA PHE A 169 1.11 -11.08 4.64
C PHE A 169 2.23 -11.46 3.68
N LEU A 170 3.12 -10.52 3.37
CA LEU A 170 4.32 -10.72 2.57
C LEU A 170 5.55 -10.30 3.38
N ASP A 171 6.53 -11.18 3.49
CA ASP A 171 7.90 -10.86 3.89
C ASP A 171 8.70 -10.62 2.61
N LEU A 172 9.03 -9.36 2.35
CA LEU A 172 9.61 -8.93 1.08
C LEU A 172 11.07 -9.38 0.95
N ALA A 173 11.81 -9.36 2.06
CA ALA A 173 13.21 -9.76 2.09
C ALA A 173 13.39 -11.29 1.96
N GLN A 174 12.48 -12.07 2.55
CA GLN A 174 12.49 -13.52 2.41
C GLN A 174 11.75 -13.99 1.14
N GLN A 175 11.08 -13.08 0.45
CA GLN A 175 10.24 -13.37 -0.71
C GLN A 175 9.21 -14.49 -0.40
N GLN A 176 8.50 -14.35 0.70
CA GLN A 176 7.52 -15.32 1.18
C GLN A 176 6.16 -14.67 1.43
N GLY A 177 5.10 -15.42 1.17
CA GLY A 177 3.73 -15.01 1.41
C GLY A 177 2.97 -15.99 2.31
N LYS A 178 2.08 -15.46 3.16
CA LYS A 178 1.24 -16.25 4.07
C LYS A 178 -0.14 -15.62 4.21
N VAL A 179 -1.19 -16.39 3.96
CA VAL A 179 -2.56 -15.96 4.27
C VAL A 179 -2.83 -16.11 5.77
N ILE A 180 -3.29 -15.04 6.39
CA ILE A 180 -3.64 -14.98 7.81
C ILE A 180 -5.15 -14.85 7.90
N SER A 181 -5.79 -15.73 8.68
CA SER A 181 -7.21 -15.61 8.97
C SER A 181 -7.44 -14.50 9.98
N VAL A 182 -8.39 -13.61 9.68
CA VAL A 182 -8.82 -12.52 10.55
C VAL A 182 -10.33 -12.57 10.69
N GLU A 183 -10.90 -11.86 11.64
CA GLU A 183 -12.36 -11.77 11.72
C GLU A 183 -12.90 -11.07 10.47
N SER A 184 -13.95 -11.64 9.87
CA SER A 184 -14.65 -10.97 8.79
C SER A 184 -15.22 -9.66 9.31
N GLY A 185 -14.81 -8.58 8.69
CA GLY A 185 -15.26 -7.23 9.06
C GLY A 185 -16.45 -6.79 8.23
N ASP A 186 -17.16 -5.81 8.77
CA ASP A 186 -18.35 -5.27 8.12
C ASP A 186 -17.96 -4.18 7.19
N GLU A 187 -17.38 -4.04 6.21
CA GLU A 187 -17.39 -2.91 5.26
C GLU A 187 -16.05 -2.23 4.92
N SER A 188 -14.98 -2.27 5.69
CA SER A 188 -13.81 -1.48 5.34
C SER A 188 -12.66 -2.22 4.68
N GLY A 189 -12.57 -3.47 4.68
CA GLY A 189 -11.61 -4.27 3.92
C GLY A 189 -10.16 -3.74 3.79
N ILE A 190 -9.70 -2.94 4.75
CA ILE A 190 -8.34 -2.41 4.77
C ILE A 190 -7.50 -3.14 5.81
N ALA A 191 -6.23 -3.35 5.49
CA ALA A 191 -5.27 -3.93 6.40
C ALA A 191 -3.91 -3.24 6.28
N ALA A 192 -3.16 -3.24 7.38
CA ALA A 192 -1.78 -2.79 7.41
C ALA A 192 -0.92 -3.77 8.20
N VAL A 193 0.39 -3.68 8.03
CA VAL A 193 1.38 -4.48 8.75
C VAL A 193 2.22 -3.58 9.64
N SER A 194 2.68 -4.09 10.79
CA SER A 194 3.68 -3.39 11.61
C SER A 194 5.07 -3.46 10.97
N ALA A 195 5.91 -2.44 11.21
CA ALA A 195 7.23 -2.33 10.59
C ALA A 195 8.18 -3.49 10.96
N ASP A 196 7.93 -4.18 12.07
CA ASP A 196 8.66 -5.36 12.50
C ASP A 196 8.06 -6.69 11.97
N GLY A 197 6.95 -6.62 11.22
CA GLY A 197 6.26 -7.78 10.65
C GLY A 197 5.56 -8.68 11.67
N GLN A 198 5.39 -8.23 12.92
CA GLN A 198 4.78 -9.07 13.96
C GLN A 198 3.26 -9.03 13.96
N TYR A 199 2.67 -7.94 13.50
CA TYR A 199 1.23 -7.71 13.57
C TYR A 199 0.62 -7.32 12.23
N ILE A 200 -0.56 -7.84 11.95
CA ILE A 200 -1.50 -7.33 10.96
C ILE A 200 -2.57 -6.55 11.72
N VAL A 201 -2.89 -5.37 11.25
CA VAL A 201 -3.99 -4.54 11.76
C VAL A 201 -5.06 -4.44 10.70
N THR A 202 -6.31 -4.67 11.09
CA THR A 202 -7.49 -4.48 10.24
C THR A 202 -8.40 -3.42 10.82
N CYS A 203 -9.21 -2.81 9.98
CA CYS A 203 -10.23 -1.88 10.43
C CYS A 203 -11.60 -2.35 9.93
N ALA A 204 -12.53 -2.54 10.87
CA ALA A 204 -13.92 -2.78 10.57
C ALA A 204 -14.72 -1.51 10.83
N GLY A 205 -15.56 -1.12 9.89
CA GLY A 205 -16.40 0.06 9.97
C GLY A 205 -16.83 0.51 8.58
N GLY A 206 -18.01 1.09 8.50
CA GLY A 206 -18.58 1.59 7.26
C GLY A 206 -18.89 3.09 7.39
N ASP A 207 -19.99 3.50 6.79
CA ASP A 207 -20.55 4.86 6.94
C ASP A 207 -21.22 5.02 8.31
N SER A 208 -20.41 5.13 9.34
CA SER A 208 -20.81 5.06 10.75
C SER A 208 -19.92 5.97 11.58
N PRO A 209 -20.42 6.54 12.70
CA PRO A 209 -19.59 7.28 13.64
C PRO A 209 -18.63 6.39 14.44
N SER A 210 -18.62 5.08 14.23
CA SER A 210 -17.73 4.18 14.95
C SER A 210 -17.23 3.05 14.08
N GLY A 211 -16.03 2.55 14.40
CA GLY A 211 -15.43 1.37 13.81
C GLY A 211 -14.51 0.68 14.81
N THR A 212 -13.92 -0.42 14.40
CA THR A 212 -13.06 -1.23 15.27
C THR A 212 -11.73 -1.50 14.59
N LEU A 213 -10.64 -1.17 15.26
CA LEU A 213 -9.29 -1.60 14.91
C LEU A 213 -8.98 -2.91 15.63
N ARG A 214 -8.51 -3.89 14.88
CA ARG A 214 -8.13 -5.22 15.41
C ARG A 214 -6.70 -5.53 15.01
N ALA A 215 -5.93 -6.07 15.94
CA ALA A 215 -4.58 -6.53 15.65
C ALA A 215 -4.47 -8.05 15.84
N TYR A 216 -3.71 -8.67 14.94
CA TYR A 216 -3.47 -10.11 14.89
C TYR A 216 -1.97 -10.38 14.82
N GLN A 217 -1.51 -11.38 15.56
CA GLN A 217 -0.12 -11.86 15.42
C GLN A 217 0.07 -12.54 14.06
N VAL A 218 1.11 -12.18 13.34
CA VAL A 218 1.47 -12.80 12.06
C VAL A 218 1.84 -14.27 12.26
N SER A 219 2.46 -14.64 13.37
CA SER A 219 2.93 -16.01 13.63
C SER A 219 1.84 -17.07 13.56
N ASP A 220 0.68 -16.80 14.16
CA ASP A 220 -0.38 -17.79 14.35
C ASP A 220 -1.82 -17.28 14.09
N GLY A 221 -1.96 -15.98 13.75
CA GLY A 221 -3.26 -15.36 13.51
C GLY A 221 -4.07 -15.04 14.78
N THR A 222 -3.46 -15.15 15.97
CA THR A 222 -4.14 -14.83 17.22
C THR A 222 -4.47 -13.35 17.30
N LYS A 223 -5.74 -13.01 17.57
CA LYS A 223 -6.16 -11.64 17.82
C LYS A 223 -5.63 -11.16 19.18
N VAL A 224 -4.90 -10.05 19.19
CA VAL A 224 -4.23 -9.50 20.37
C VAL A 224 -4.75 -8.13 20.79
N ALA A 225 -5.47 -7.44 19.90
CA ALA A 225 -6.15 -6.19 20.22
C ALA A 225 -7.51 -6.11 19.49
N ASP A 226 -8.47 -5.44 20.09
CA ASP A 226 -9.82 -5.22 19.55
C ASP A 226 -10.40 -3.95 20.22
N GLU A 227 -10.18 -2.80 19.57
CA GLU A 227 -10.50 -1.49 20.14
C GLU A 227 -11.46 -0.72 19.23
N THR A 228 -12.54 -0.23 19.82
CA THR A 228 -13.54 0.56 19.11
C THR A 228 -13.23 2.05 19.23
N TYR A 229 -13.12 2.73 18.09
CA TYR A 229 -13.10 4.18 18.03
C TYR A 229 -14.50 4.76 17.80
N THR A 230 -14.72 5.99 18.27
CA THR A 230 -15.95 6.74 18.05
C THR A 230 -15.64 8.15 17.63
N MET A 231 -16.34 8.63 16.62
CA MET A 231 -16.24 9.97 16.06
C MET A 231 -17.54 10.74 16.27
N ASP A 232 -17.50 12.06 16.19
CA ASP A 232 -18.70 12.91 16.36
C ASP A 232 -19.66 12.85 15.16
N ALA A 233 -19.18 12.38 14.00
CA ALA A 233 -19.93 12.25 12.76
C ALA A 233 -19.62 10.93 12.06
N ASN A 234 -20.42 10.58 11.07
CA ASN A 234 -20.15 9.43 10.21
C ASN A 234 -18.79 9.57 9.55
N CYS A 235 -18.06 8.48 9.50
CA CYS A 235 -16.73 8.42 8.93
C CYS A 235 -16.53 7.09 8.18
N LYS A 236 -15.60 7.11 7.23
CA LYS A 236 -15.20 5.94 6.45
C LYS A 236 -13.71 5.73 6.59
N PRO A 237 -13.24 4.56 7.02
CA PRO A 237 -11.82 4.26 7.01
C PRO A 237 -11.30 4.14 5.57
N TYR A 238 -10.18 4.80 5.29
CA TYR A 238 -9.50 4.76 4.01
C TYR A 238 -8.16 4.03 4.08
N GLU A 239 -7.47 4.15 5.22
CA GLU A 239 -6.14 3.62 5.40
C GLU A 239 -5.89 3.32 6.89
N ILE A 240 -4.94 2.44 7.17
CA ILE A 240 -4.42 2.20 8.52
C ILE A 240 -2.95 2.61 8.53
N TRP A 241 -2.58 3.41 9.51
CA TRP A 241 -1.19 3.76 9.78
C TRP A 241 -0.72 3.01 11.03
N VAL A 242 0.38 2.27 10.89
CA VAL A 242 1.06 1.65 12.03
C VAL A 242 2.41 2.35 12.23
N ILE A 243 2.54 3.05 13.34
CA ILE A 243 3.70 3.87 13.68
C ILE A 243 4.25 3.37 15.02
N GLY A 244 5.43 2.76 15.01
CA GLY A 244 5.97 2.08 16.18
C GLY A 244 5.02 0.98 16.66
N HIS A 245 4.57 1.07 17.90
CA HIS A 245 3.62 0.13 18.51
C HIS A 245 2.18 0.67 18.57
N SER A 246 1.82 1.63 17.75
CA SER A 246 0.47 2.20 17.73
C SER A 246 -0.13 2.17 16.34
N ALA A 247 -1.38 1.78 16.24
CA ALA A 247 -2.15 1.76 15.00
C ALA A 247 -3.27 2.82 15.03
N TYR A 248 -3.52 3.45 13.89
CA TYR A 248 -4.52 4.50 13.68
C TYR A 248 -5.29 4.21 12.41
N ALA A 249 -6.61 4.42 12.42
CA ALA A 249 -7.37 4.49 11.18
C ALA A 249 -7.39 5.95 10.66
N ALA A 250 -7.03 6.13 9.39
CA ALA A 250 -7.27 7.36 8.67
C ALA A 250 -8.71 7.36 8.15
N LEU A 251 -9.48 8.33 8.56
CA LEU A 251 -10.92 8.40 8.40
C LEU A 251 -11.29 9.58 7.51
N GLY A 252 -12.12 9.36 6.50
CA GLY A 252 -12.79 10.42 5.78
C GLY A 252 -14.10 10.77 6.47
N THR A 253 -14.37 12.06 6.62
CA THR A 253 -15.60 12.63 7.16
C THR A 253 -16.19 13.63 6.15
N ASP A 254 -17.40 14.08 6.37
CA ASP A 254 -18.02 15.12 5.51
C ASP A 254 -17.23 16.45 5.52
N ASP A 255 -16.49 16.71 6.59
CA ASP A 255 -15.69 17.93 6.78
C ASP A 255 -14.20 17.76 6.39
N GLY A 256 -13.77 16.57 5.94
CA GLY A 256 -12.38 16.26 5.56
C GLY A 256 -11.85 14.96 6.13
N TYR A 257 -10.62 14.98 6.65
CA TYR A 257 -9.96 13.79 7.17
C TYR A 257 -9.66 13.91 8.66
N ALA A 258 -9.71 12.78 9.36
CA ALA A 258 -9.39 12.66 10.78
C ALA A 258 -8.60 11.37 11.05
N LEU A 259 -7.95 11.31 12.19
CA LEU A 259 -7.37 10.06 12.70
C LEU A 259 -8.23 9.53 13.86
N SER A 260 -8.39 8.22 13.91
CA SER A 260 -8.96 7.54 15.07
C SER A 260 -8.07 7.69 16.31
N GLN A 261 -8.58 7.26 17.45
CA GLN A 261 -7.74 7.01 18.62
C GLN A 261 -6.72 5.90 18.29
N ALA A 262 -5.56 5.97 18.94
CA ALA A 262 -4.52 4.94 18.81
C ALA A 262 -4.99 3.61 19.42
N VAL A 263 -4.60 2.52 18.77
CA VAL A 263 -4.63 1.18 19.36
C VAL A 263 -3.19 0.75 19.60
N ASP A 264 -2.86 0.46 20.84
CA ASP A 264 -1.53 -0.01 21.19
C ASP A 264 -1.37 -1.48 20.81
N LEU A 265 -0.28 -1.78 20.11
CA LEU A 265 0.15 -3.13 19.80
C LEU A 265 1.01 -3.66 20.95
N PRO A 266 0.87 -4.94 21.30
CA PRO A 266 1.63 -5.53 22.39
C PRO A 266 3.15 -5.48 22.24
#